data_995724746d58cf3bacfc0a692560369a
#
_entry.id   995724746d58cf3bacfc0a692560369a
#
_cell.length_a   1.000
_cell.length_b   1.000
_cell.length_c   1.000
_cell.angle_alpha   90.00
_cell.angle_beta   90.00
_cell.angle_gamma   90.00
#
_symmetry.space_group_name_H-M   'P 1'
#
loop_
_entity.id
_entity.type
_entity.pdbx_description
1 polymer ?
#
loop_
_entity_poly.entity_id
_entity_poly.type
_entity_poly.pdbx_seq_one_letter_code
_entity_poly.pdbx_strand_id
1 'polypeptide(L)'
;MNVSAQVKTTDSTFINNSRPIVFVVNRTDISESDKDWINNFLIPELEALGDRGIILGRATASPEGPTPNNVRLARSRKASMDALLGRYGINTKRIRYDVVPEDYPLLLSLMQMEHDKYLPTVKTIIRKHDGKGDQLKAELKRLEGGKIWNHLLKKYFPQLRAVRIMPIDERLADTIRLPA
;
A
#
# COMPACT_ATOMS: atom_id res chain seq x y z
N MET A 1 25.51 -21.79 7.59
CA MET A 1 25.40 -20.54 6.80
C MET A 1 24.07 -19.90 7.16
N ASN A 2 24.09 -18.81 7.98
CA ASN A 2 22.87 -18.08 8.33
C ASN A 2 22.44 -17.27 7.10
N VAL A 3 21.42 -17.74 6.41
CA VAL A 3 20.69 -16.92 5.44
C VAL A 3 19.89 -15.92 6.28
N SER A 4 20.45 -14.76 6.52
CA SER A 4 19.72 -13.64 7.10
C SER A 4 18.54 -13.33 6.17
N ALA A 5 17.31 -13.65 6.62
CA ALA A 5 16.11 -13.32 5.87
C ALA A 5 16.10 -11.81 5.60
N GLN A 6 16.33 -11.41 4.35
CA GLN A 6 16.25 -10.01 3.95
C GLN A 6 14.81 -9.53 4.14
N VAL A 7 14.63 -8.48 4.92
CA VAL A 7 13.32 -7.83 5.03
C VAL A 7 13.00 -7.18 3.70
N LYS A 8 11.95 -7.63 3.05
CA LYS A 8 11.48 -7.10 1.77
C LYS A 8 10.99 -5.65 1.96
N THR A 9 11.26 -4.81 0.99
CA THR A 9 10.77 -3.42 0.90
C THR A 9 10.01 -3.23 -0.41
N THR A 10 9.09 -2.28 -0.42
CA THR A 10 8.40 -1.89 -1.65
C THR A 10 9.32 -1.04 -2.52
N ASP A 11 9.27 -1.22 -3.84
CA ASP A 11 10.08 -0.46 -4.78
C ASP A 11 9.79 1.04 -4.67
N SER A 12 10.85 1.83 -4.49
CA SER A 12 10.75 3.29 -4.36
C SER A 12 10.20 3.95 -5.62
N THR A 13 10.44 3.36 -6.80
CA THR A 13 9.88 3.85 -8.07
C THR A 13 8.35 3.79 -8.04
N PHE A 14 7.78 2.67 -7.57
CA PHE A 14 6.33 2.58 -7.40
C PHE A 14 5.80 3.58 -6.37
N ILE A 15 6.46 3.73 -5.21
CA ILE A 15 6.02 4.66 -4.17
C ILE A 15 6.02 6.11 -4.70
N ASN A 16 7.10 6.52 -5.38
CA ASN A 16 7.27 7.90 -5.85
C ASN A 16 6.31 8.27 -7.00
N ASN A 17 5.94 7.31 -7.84
CA ASN A 17 5.10 7.54 -9.03
C ASN A 17 3.64 7.13 -8.84
N SER A 18 3.29 6.48 -7.73
CA SER A 18 1.92 6.11 -7.43
C SER A 18 1.24 7.14 -6.53
N ARG A 19 -0.07 7.33 -6.74
CA ARG A 19 -0.90 8.10 -5.83
C ARG A 19 -1.64 7.17 -4.85
N PRO A 20 -1.58 7.43 -3.55
CA PRO A 20 -2.45 6.76 -2.58
C PRO A 20 -3.86 7.36 -2.63
N ILE A 21 -4.84 6.53 -2.91
CA ILE A 21 -6.25 6.81 -2.66
C ILE A 21 -6.54 6.36 -1.23
N VAL A 22 -6.64 7.31 -0.33
CA VAL A 22 -6.68 7.06 1.13
C VAL A 22 -8.11 6.84 1.60
N PHE A 23 -8.31 5.83 2.44
CA PHE A 23 -9.60 5.51 3.04
C PHE A 23 -9.65 5.88 4.51
N VAL A 24 -10.82 6.31 4.95
CA VAL A 24 -11.11 6.46 6.38
C VAL A 24 -11.05 5.10 7.08
N VAL A 25 -10.74 5.08 8.38
CA VAL A 25 -10.67 3.85 9.19
C VAL A 25 -11.97 3.05 9.03
N ASN A 26 -11.85 1.76 8.77
CA ASN A 26 -12.97 0.84 8.52
C ASN A 26 -13.91 1.21 7.35
N ARG A 27 -13.49 2.13 6.46
CA ARG A 27 -14.28 2.54 5.29
C ARG A 27 -13.65 2.08 3.98
N THR A 28 -14.49 2.03 2.96
CA THR A 28 -14.14 1.64 1.59
C THR A 28 -14.65 2.64 0.55
N ASP A 29 -15.19 3.76 1.00
CA ASP A 29 -15.69 4.82 0.13
C ASP A 29 -14.51 5.65 -0.39
N ILE A 30 -14.51 5.94 -1.69
CA ILE A 30 -13.51 6.80 -2.34
C ILE A 30 -14.03 8.24 -2.28
N SER A 31 -13.16 9.17 -1.87
CA SER A 31 -13.51 10.59 -1.75
C SER A 31 -13.82 11.22 -3.11
N GLU A 32 -14.63 12.28 -3.14
CA GLU A 32 -14.91 13.01 -4.37
C GLU A 32 -13.63 13.61 -4.98
N SER A 33 -12.73 14.14 -4.16
CA SER A 33 -11.45 14.68 -4.64
C SER A 33 -10.56 13.61 -5.31
N ASP A 34 -10.62 12.34 -4.84
CA ASP A 34 -9.89 11.25 -5.48
C ASP A 34 -10.59 10.79 -6.77
N LYS A 35 -11.91 10.81 -6.82
CA LYS A 35 -12.66 10.56 -8.07
C LYS A 35 -12.35 11.63 -9.13
N ASP A 36 -12.30 12.91 -8.73
CA ASP A 36 -11.93 14.00 -9.62
C ASP A 36 -10.49 13.83 -10.14
N TRP A 37 -9.55 13.45 -9.28
CA TRP A 37 -8.19 13.18 -9.70
C TRP A 37 -8.12 12.00 -10.69
N ILE A 38 -8.83 10.90 -10.43
CA ILE A 38 -8.87 9.75 -11.34
C ILE A 38 -9.38 10.19 -12.70
N ASN A 39 -10.50 10.93 -12.74
CA ASN A 39 -11.11 11.37 -13.97
C ASN A 39 -10.26 12.38 -14.76
N ASN A 40 -9.62 13.32 -14.06
CA ASN A 40 -8.92 14.44 -14.70
C ASN A 40 -7.43 14.17 -14.97
N PHE A 41 -6.82 13.17 -14.34
CA PHE A 41 -5.40 12.88 -14.48
C PHE A 41 -5.10 11.42 -14.83
N LEU A 42 -5.60 10.46 -14.05
CA LEU A 42 -5.27 9.05 -14.27
C LEU A 42 -5.79 8.54 -15.62
N ILE A 43 -7.05 8.84 -15.95
CA ILE A 43 -7.67 8.39 -17.21
C ILE A 43 -6.99 9.00 -18.41
N PRO A 44 -6.78 10.33 -18.51
CA PRO A 44 -6.03 10.93 -19.62
C PRO A 44 -4.60 10.39 -19.79
N GLU A 45 -3.88 10.15 -18.69
CA GLU A 45 -2.55 9.53 -18.77
C GLU A 45 -2.60 8.09 -19.31
N LEU A 46 -3.59 7.31 -18.86
CA LEU A 46 -3.80 5.95 -19.35
C LEU A 46 -4.16 5.92 -20.84
N GLU A 47 -4.98 6.88 -21.30
CA GLU A 47 -5.35 7.05 -22.70
C GLU A 47 -4.14 7.45 -23.57
N ALA A 48 -3.28 8.33 -23.07
CA ALA A 48 -2.05 8.73 -23.74
C ALA A 48 -1.08 7.56 -23.97
N LEU A 49 -1.09 6.55 -23.09
CA LEU A 49 -0.34 5.30 -23.25
C LEU A 49 -0.95 4.33 -24.29
N GLY A 50 -2.20 4.59 -24.73
CA GLY A 50 -2.92 3.76 -25.69
C GLY A 50 -3.18 2.34 -25.19
N ASP A 51 -3.13 1.36 -26.10
CA ASP A 51 -3.44 -0.05 -25.76
C ASP A 51 -2.44 -0.68 -24.80
N ARG A 52 -1.24 -0.11 -24.68
CA ARG A 52 -0.20 -0.57 -23.75
C ARG A 52 -0.32 0.01 -22.34
N GLY A 53 -1.18 0.98 -22.14
CA GLY A 53 -1.39 1.59 -20.84
C GLY A 53 -2.08 0.61 -19.89
N ILE A 54 -1.46 0.35 -18.75
CA ILE A 54 -2.06 -0.41 -17.65
C ILE A 54 -1.98 0.39 -16.34
N ILE A 55 -2.77 -0.01 -15.37
CA ILE A 55 -2.70 0.51 -14.02
C ILE A 55 -2.03 -0.53 -13.14
N LEU A 56 -0.91 -0.17 -12.51
CA LEU A 56 -0.38 -0.91 -11.37
C LEU A 56 -1.07 -0.43 -10.09
N GLY A 57 -1.55 -1.36 -9.28
CA GLY A 57 -2.24 -1.07 -8.04
C GLY A 57 -1.73 -1.90 -6.87
N ARG A 58 -1.81 -1.33 -5.66
CA ARG A 58 -1.53 -2.02 -4.41
C ARG A 58 -2.58 -1.64 -3.37
N ALA A 59 -3.43 -2.60 -3.00
CA ALA A 59 -4.49 -2.40 -2.03
C ALA A 59 -4.05 -2.87 -0.65
N THR A 60 -4.14 -1.98 0.34
CA THR A 60 -3.61 -2.21 1.68
C THR A 60 -4.61 -1.85 2.77
N ALA A 61 -4.34 -2.33 3.98
CA ALA A 61 -4.96 -1.89 5.20
C ALA A 61 -3.86 -1.64 6.24
N SER A 62 -4.07 -0.67 7.12
CA SER A 62 -3.15 -0.44 8.22
C SER A 62 -3.27 -1.53 9.29
N PRO A 63 -2.18 -1.83 10.02
CA PRO A 63 -2.18 -2.90 11.03
C PRO A 63 -2.87 -2.50 12.36
N GLU A 64 -3.82 -1.59 12.33
CA GLU A 64 -4.52 -1.10 13.54
C GLU A 64 -5.45 -2.13 14.15
N GLY A 65 -6.20 -2.82 13.31
CA GLY A 65 -7.20 -3.81 13.69
C GLY A 65 -6.69 -5.26 13.65
N PRO A 66 -7.56 -6.22 13.94
CA PRO A 66 -7.25 -7.65 13.80
C PRO A 66 -6.93 -8.01 12.34
N THR A 67 -5.96 -8.90 12.14
CA THR A 67 -5.51 -9.33 10.80
C THR A 67 -6.66 -9.81 9.89
N PRO A 68 -7.65 -10.62 10.32
CA PRO A 68 -8.75 -11.01 9.44
C PRO A 68 -9.58 -9.83 8.92
N ASN A 69 -9.79 -8.81 9.75
CA ASN A 69 -10.49 -7.60 9.34
C ASN A 69 -9.67 -6.79 8.32
N ASN A 70 -8.36 -6.70 8.51
CA ASN A 70 -7.46 -6.00 7.58
C ASN A 70 -7.41 -6.69 6.22
N VAL A 71 -7.43 -8.03 6.18
CA VAL A 71 -7.57 -8.81 4.93
C VAL A 71 -8.86 -8.43 4.20
N ARG A 72 -9.99 -8.42 4.92
CA ARG A 72 -11.28 -8.04 4.35
C ARG A 72 -11.26 -6.59 3.82
N LEU A 73 -10.73 -5.65 4.59
CA LEU A 73 -10.66 -4.23 4.19
C LEU A 73 -9.82 -4.02 2.94
N ALA A 74 -8.63 -4.62 2.84
CA ALA A 74 -7.78 -4.48 1.67
C ALA A 74 -8.47 -5.00 0.40
N ARG A 75 -9.13 -6.17 0.48
CA ARG A 75 -9.91 -6.74 -0.62
C ARG A 75 -11.11 -5.86 -1.01
N SER A 76 -11.83 -5.33 -0.02
CA SER A 76 -13.00 -4.47 -0.27
C SER A 76 -12.60 -3.13 -0.89
N ARG A 77 -11.46 -2.56 -0.49
CA ARG A 77 -10.91 -1.33 -1.10
C ARG A 77 -10.51 -1.55 -2.57
N LYS A 78 -9.87 -2.69 -2.85
CA LYS A 78 -9.62 -3.08 -4.25
C LYS A 78 -10.94 -3.16 -5.04
N ALA A 79 -11.94 -3.83 -4.50
CA ALA A 79 -13.24 -3.96 -5.18
C ALA A 79 -13.93 -2.60 -5.41
N SER A 80 -13.85 -1.68 -4.45
CA SER A 80 -14.37 -0.30 -4.62
C SER A 80 -13.64 0.45 -5.74
N MET A 81 -12.32 0.27 -5.84
CA MET A 81 -11.52 0.87 -6.91
C MET A 81 -11.88 0.26 -8.27
N ASP A 82 -11.97 -1.06 -8.37
CA ASP A 82 -12.37 -1.75 -9.62
C ASP A 82 -13.73 -1.29 -10.09
N ALA A 83 -14.71 -1.18 -9.17
CA ALA A 83 -16.06 -0.70 -9.51
C ALA A 83 -16.04 0.76 -9.99
N LEU A 84 -15.22 1.62 -9.41
CA LEU A 84 -15.08 3.01 -9.85
C LEU A 84 -14.44 3.10 -11.23
N LEU A 85 -13.31 2.43 -11.44
CA LEU A 85 -12.59 2.42 -12.72
C LEU A 85 -13.46 1.82 -13.83
N GLY A 86 -14.22 0.76 -13.52
CA GLY A 86 -15.19 0.18 -14.46
C GLY A 86 -16.30 1.16 -14.88
N ARG A 87 -16.80 2.00 -13.95
CA ARG A 87 -17.77 3.07 -14.29
C ARG A 87 -17.18 4.13 -15.22
N TYR A 88 -15.87 4.34 -15.15
CA TYR A 88 -15.14 5.23 -16.07
C TYR A 88 -14.71 4.53 -17.37
N GLY A 89 -15.18 3.30 -17.62
CA GLY A 89 -14.92 2.57 -18.86
C GLY A 89 -13.57 1.86 -18.91
N ILE A 90 -12.82 1.81 -17.82
CA ILE A 90 -11.55 1.10 -17.77
C ILE A 90 -11.77 -0.40 -17.69
N ASN A 91 -11.23 -1.12 -18.68
CA ASN A 91 -11.27 -2.58 -18.70
C ASN A 91 -10.41 -3.15 -17.57
N THR A 92 -10.97 -4.04 -16.75
CA THR A 92 -10.26 -4.69 -15.62
C THR A 92 -8.99 -5.45 -16.04
N LYS A 93 -8.91 -5.92 -17.31
CA LYS A 93 -7.69 -6.53 -17.86
C LYS A 93 -6.48 -5.58 -17.91
N ARG A 94 -6.74 -4.27 -17.88
CA ARG A 94 -5.72 -3.22 -17.83
C ARG A 94 -5.28 -2.89 -16.39
N ILE A 95 -5.73 -3.62 -15.40
CA ILE A 95 -5.42 -3.35 -13.99
C ILE A 95 -4.71 -4.55 -13.38
N ARG A 96 -3.49 -4.34 -12.89
CA ARG A 96 -2.71 -5.35 -12.16
C ARG A 96 -2.59 -4.94 -10.71
N TYR A 97 -3.15 -5.72 -9.80
CA TYR A 97 -3.14 -5.44 -8.36
C TYR A 97 -2.37 -6.46 -7.55
N ASP A 98 -1.63 -5.92 -6.56
CA ASP A 98 -1.27 -6.62 -5.34
C ASP A 98 -2.29 -6.30 -4.23
N VAL A 99 -2.73 -7.30 -3.49
CA VAL A 99 -3.51 -7.10 -2.26
C VAL A 99 -2.65 -7.55 -1.09
N VAL A 100 -2.12 -6.59 -0.36
CA VAL A 100 -1.18 -6.82 0.76
C VAL A 100 -1.78 -6.24 2.04
N PRO A 101 -2.60 -7.02 2.77
CA PRO A 101 -3.08 -6.60 4.08
C PRO A 101 -1.90 -6.39 5.03
N GLU A 102 -1.92 -5.32 5.81
CA GLU A 102 -0.85 -5.02 6.78
C GLU A 102 0.54 -4.93 6.10
N ASP A 103 0.67 -4.03 5.13
CA ASP A 103 1.84 -3.91 4.26
C ASP A 103 3.07 -3.38 5.02
N TYR A 104 3.76 -4.25 5.75
CA TYR A 104 5.00 -3.92 6.43
C TYR A 104 6.17 -3.60 5.48
N PRO A 105 6.32 -4.23 4.30
CA PRO A 105 7.28 -3.79 3.29
C PRO A 105 7.10 -2.34 2.88
N LEU A 106 5.87 -1.90 2.61
CA LEU A 106 5.57 -0.50 2.30
C LEU A 106 5.86 0.42 3.49
N LEU A 107 5.48 0.02 4.71
CA LEU A 107 5.79 0.77 5.93
C LEU A 107 7.29 1.04 6.05
N LEU A 108 8.11 -0.01 5.91
CA LEU A 108 9.57 0.13 6.03
C LEU A 108 10.16 1.00 4.93
N SER A 109 9.63 0.93 3.70
CA SER A 109 10.07 1.79 2.60
C SER A 109 9.75 3.26 2.88
N LEU A 110 8.53 3.56 3.35
CA LEU A 110 8.15 4.93 3.73
C LEU A 110 9.02 5.47 4.85
N MET A 111 9.27 4.66 5.89
CA MET A 111 10.15 5.05 7.01
C MET A 111 11.59 5.29 6.55
N GLN A 112 12.09 4.49 5.62
CA GLN A 112 13.44 4.62 5.06
C GLN A 112 13.57 5.90 4.23
N MET A 113 12.60 6.22 3.38
CA MET A 113 12.59 7.44 2.57
C MET A 113 12.61 8.71 3.42
N GLU A 114 11.97 8.67 4.59
CA GLU A 114 11.91 9.79 5.52
C GLU A 114 13.02 9.77 6.60
N HIS A 115 13.98 8.86 6.50
CA HIS A 115 15.06 8.68 7.49
C HIS A 115 14.53 8.60 8.93
N ASP A 116 13.42 7.83 9.12
CA ASP A 116 12.74 7.77 10.41
C ASP A 116 13.62 7.11 11.49
N LYS A 117 13.75 7.79 12.63
CA LYS A 117 14.60 7.34 13.74
C LYS A 117 14.20 5.98 14.33
N TYR A 118 12.93 5.60 14.22
CA TYR A 118 12.41 4.32 14.72
C TYR A 118 12.57 3.16 13.73
N LEU A 119 13.02 3.45 12.49
CA LEU A 119 13.18 2.42 11.46
C LEU A 119 13.98 1.19 11.93
N PRO A 120 15.16 1.32 12.59
CA PRO A 120 15.92 0.14 13.02
C PRO A 120 15.14 -0.75 13.98
N THR A 121 14.46 -0.13 14.94
CA THR A 121 13.65 -0.84 15.96
C THR A 121 12.46 -1.54 15.31
N VAL A 122 11.68 -0.83 14.50
CA VAL A 122 10.49 -1.38 13.82
C VAL A 122 10.90 -2.52 12.87
N LYS A 123 11.97 -2.35 12.11
CA LYS A 123 12.52 -3.39 11.22
C LYS A 123 12.91 -4.66 11.97
N THR A 124 13.52 -4.52 13.14
CA THR A 124 13.90 -5.66 14.00
C THR A 124 12.69 -6.43 14.48
N ILE A 125 11.63 -5.74 14.92
CA ILE A 125 10.40 -6.40 15.38
C ILE A 125 9.66 -7.08 14.23
N ILE A 126 9.57 -6.42 13.07
CA ILE A 126 8.95 -7.01 11.87
C ILE A 126 9.68 -8.30 11.48
N ARG A 127 11.03 -8.29 11.48
CA ARG A 127 11.83 -9.47 11.18
C ARG A 127 11.60 -10.60 12.18
N LYS A 128 11.56 -10.30 13.47
CA LYS A 128 11.36 -11.26 14.56
C LYS A 128 10.05 -12.06 14.40
N HIS A 129 9.03 -11.44 13.81
CA HIS A 129 7.71 -12.03 13.61
C HIS A 129 7.41 -12.41 12.14
N ASP A 130 8.42 -12.51 11.29
CA ASP A 130 8.27 -12.83 9.86
C ASP A 130 7.29 -11.89 9.12
N GLY A 131 7.19 -10.63 9.59
CA GLY A 131 6.35 -9.61 8.98
C GLY A 131 4.85 -9.85 9.07
N LYS A 132 4.35 -10.60 10.05
CA LYS A 132 2.93 -10.96 10.14
C LYS A 132 2.45 -11.23 11.56
N GLY A 133 1.13 -11.17 11.72
CA GLY A 133 0.43 -11.65 12.90
C GLY A 133 0.21 -10.61 13.99
N ASP A 134 -0.75 -10.92 14.86
CA ASP A 134 -1.17 -10.02 15.95
C ASP A 134 -0.10 -9.88 17.04
N GLN A 135 0.82 -10.85 17.18
CA GLN A 135 1.93 -10.76 18.13
C GLN A 135 2.92 -9.66 17.74
N LEU A 136 3.20 -9.48 16.44
CA LEU A 136 3.99 -8.37 15.94
C LEU A 136 3.38 -7.03 16.37
N LYS A 137 2.08 -6.88 16.15
CA LYS A 137 1.35 -5.66 16.54
C LYS A 137 1.36 -5.43 18.05
N ALA A 138 1.18 -6.48 18.82
CA ALA A 138 1.21 -6.40 20.28
C ALA A 138 2.59 -5.95 20.79
N GLU A 139 3.67 -6.43 20.20
CA GLU A 139 5.03 -6.01 20.54
C GLU A 139 5.29 -4.54 20.15
N LEU A 140 4.94 -4.13 18.93
CA LEU A 140 5.05 -2.72 18.50
C LEU A 140 4.27 -1.76 19.43
N LYS A 141 3.09 -2.17 19.91
CA LYS A 141 2.27 -1.37 20.84
C LYS A 141 2.90 -1.17 22.22
N ARG A 142 3.79 -2.08 22.65
CA ARG A 142 4.44 -2.00 23.99
C ARG A 142 5.74 -1.19 23.95
N LEU A 143 6.35 -1.05 22.79
CA LEU A 143 7.65 -0.39 22.66
C LEU A 143 7.60 1.06 23.15
N GLU A 144 8.54 1.43 23.97
CA GLU A 144 8.66 2.77 24.59
C GLU A 144 7.32 3.28 25.19
N GLY A 145 6.56 2.40 25.85
CA GLY A 145 5.28 2.77 26.43
C GLY A 145 4.24 3.21 25.41
N GLY A 146 4.31 2.68 24.20
CA GLY A 146 3.37 3.00 23.11
C GLY A 146 3.77 4.18 22.22
N LYS A 147 4.90 4.83 22.48
CA LYS A 147 5.36 5.99 21.68
C LYS A 147 5.60 5.62 20.21
N ILE A 148 6.24 4.48 19.95
CA ILE A 148 6.51 4.02 18.59
C ILE A 148 5.22 3.75 17.86
N TRP A 149 4.28 3.01 18.46
CA TRP A 149 2.99 2.74 17.86
C TRP A 149 2.22 4.03 17.53
N ASN A 150 2.15 4.97 18.46
CA ASN A 150 1.49 6.25 18.26
C ASN A 150 2.14 7.08 17.14
N HIS A 151 3.47 7.00 17.00
CA HIS A 151 4.18 7.63 15.90
C HIS A 151 3.79 7.00 14.54
N LEU A 152 3.79 5.66 14.45
CA LEU A 152 3.36 4.94 13.25
C LEU A 152 1.90 5.23 12.90
N LEU A 153 1.02 5.25 13.90
CA LEU A 153 -0.41 5.51 13.76
C LEU A 153 -0.69 6.88 13.12
N LYS A 154 0.04 7.90 13.56
CA LYS A 154 -0.14 9.28 13.09
C LYS A 154 0.51 9.53 11.74
N LYS A 155 1.71 8.99 11.52
CA LYS A 155 2.55 9.37 10.38
C LYS A 155 2.41 8.43 9.18
N TYR A 156 2.37 7.13 9.39
CA TYR A 156 2.46 6.15 8.31
C TYR A 156 1.17 5.36 8.07
N PHE A 157 0.43 5.00 9.12
CA PHE A 157 -0.77 4.18 8.95
C PHE A 157 -1.85 4.81 8.07
N PRO A 158 -2.03 6.14 8.01
CA PRO A 158 -2.91 6.75 7.02
C PRO A 158 -2.54 6.38 5.58
N GLN A 159 -1.24 6.29 5.26
CA GLN A 159 -0.75 5.90 3.93
C GLN A 159 -0.92 4.39 3.64
N LEU A 160 -1.07 3.57 4.69
CA LEU A 160 -1.37 2.13 4.57
C LEU A 160 -2.88 1.83 4.49
N ARG A 161 -3.73 2.81 4.74
CA ARG A 161 -5.19 2.72 4.50
C ARG A 161 -5.53 3.16 3.09
N ALA A 162 -4.89 2.56 2.08
CA ALA A 162 -4.94 3.09 0.73
C ALA A 162 -5.02 2.00 -0.33
N VAL A 163 -5.49 2.41 -1.51
CA VAL A 163 -5.14 1.76 -2.76
C VAL A 163 -4.19 2.70 -3.50
N ARG A 164 -2.94 2.32 -3.63
CA ARG A 164 -1.97 3.05 -4.45
C ARG A 164 -2.13 2.64 -5.90
N ILE A 165 -2.17 3.60 -6.81
CA ILE A 165 -2.30 3.35 -8.24
C ILE A 165 -1.37 4.24 -9.04
N MET A 166 -0.85 3.70 -10.14
CA MET A 166 -0.08 4.46 -11.14
C MET A 166 -0.36 3.93 -12.54
N PRO A 167 -0.52 4.81 -13.54
CA PRO A 167 -0.53 4.42 -14.94
C PRO A 167 0.89 4.12 -15.40
N ILE A 168 1.07 3.10 -16.23
CA ILE A 168 2.38 2.72 -16.76
C ILE A 168 2.23 2.02 -18.12
N ASP A 169 3.25 2.13 -18.98
CA ASP A 169 3.37 1.26 -20.15
C ASP A 169 3.62 -0.19 -19.71
N GLU A 170 2.85 -1.13 -20.20
CA GLU A 170 2.93 -2.55 -19.82
C GLU A 170 4.34 -3.13 -19.93
N ARG A 171 5.13 -2.68 -20.92
CA ARG A 171 6.51 -3.14 -21.13
C ARG A 171 7.45 -2.76 -19.98
N LEU A 172 7.10 -1.73 -19.22
CA LEU A 172 7.88 -1.24 -18.08
C LEU A 172 7.38 -1.83 -16.76
N ALA A 173 6.17 -2.40 -16.74
CA ALA A 173 5.55 -2.89 -15.51
C ALA A 173 6.38 -3.96 -14.80
N ASP A 174 7.01 -4.85 -15.56
CA ASP A 174 7.83 -5.94 -14.99
C ASP A 174 9.17 -5.46 -14.41
N THR A 175 9.58 -4.22 -14.70
CA THR A 175 10.76 -3.58 -14.10
C THR A 175 10.48 -3.06 -12.70
N ILE A 176 9.21 -2.86 -12.36
CA ILE A 176 8.77 -2.39 -11.04
C ILE A 176 8.45 -3.59 -10.14
N ARG A 177 9.33 -3.85 -9.20
CA ARG A 177 9.13 -4.92 -8.22
C ARG A 177 8.14 -4.47 -7.16
N LEU A 178 6.91 -4.97 -7.28
CA LEU A 178 5.99 -5.00 -6.15
C LEU A 178 6.35 -6.27 -5.36
N PRO A 179 6.96 -6.18 -4.16
CA PRO A 179 7.29 -7.39 -3.40
C PRO A 179 6.00 -8.13 -3.03
N ALA A 180 5.99 -9.40 -3.36
CA ALA A 180 4.92 -10.32 -3.01
C ALA A 180 4.89 -10.60 -1.50
#